data_9d52f6f093c82d1a0f9cdd739f99c9e3
#
_entry.id   9d52f6f093c82d1a0f9cdd739f99c9e3
#
_cell.length_a   1.000
_cell.length_b   1.000
_cell.length_c   1.000
_cell.angle_alpha   90.00
_cell.angle_beta   90.00
_cell.angle_gamma   90.00
#
_symmetry.space_group_name_H-M   'P 1'
#
loop_
_entity.id
_entity.type
_entity.pdbx_description
1 polymer ?
#
loop_
_entity_poly.entity_id
_entity_poly.type
_entity_poly.pdbx_seq_one_letter_code
_entity_poly.pdbx_strand_id
1 'polypeptide(L)'
;MSEKCELVQWFDEVGKDDAGLVGGKGASLGEMYRNLCDCGVQIPNGFNVNVEAYALFVDAEVTSSTWDHVAEPAGMADVRTAALESGTLADALEVCLADADPSDPLEMHGRAALARALVLQTPIPAEVRAAVAEGYARLCDEYGQGVDVAVRSSATTEDSAEASFAGQYDSYLNVHGVDSVVEHWRRCVASLFNERAICYQLEKGLDPLASALSVVVMKMVRSDLAASGVMFSIDPDSGHRGVIHIASAYGLGELVVQGSISPDTFTVWKEGLRRGNFAIVHRHLGSKDRRMVYSDDEVQDTRIDEVPLKERRAWSIKTLECRHLAEMALNIEEHYGTPMDIEWAKDGISGELYIVQARPETVHAPNGQAKLERYMMAPELVASLKSSGKVLATGQAVGKRIGSGKVRLYKNYEEVLERRRAMKDRLADGVKSEEIPEAERVFEQGDVLVTEMTTPDWEPLM
;
A
#
# COMPACT_ATOMS: atom_id res chain seq x y z
N MET A 1 23.46 -30.51 -16.19
CA MET A 1 23.82 -29.35 -15.36
C MET A 1 22.50 -28.61 -15.23
N SER A 2 21.85 -28.67 -14.07
CA SER A 2 20.66 -27.85 -13.79
C SER A 2 21.09 -26.39 -13.84
N GLU A 3 20.49 -25.57 -14.71
CA GLU A 3 20.63 -24.13 -14.64
C GLU A 3 20.27 -23.74 -13.20
N LYS A 4 21.18 -23.11 -12.51
CA LYS A 4 20.94 -22.59 -11.18
C LYS A 4 19.87 -21.50 -11.36
N CYS A 5 18.66 -21.74 -10.90
CA CYS A 5 17.60 -20.75 -10.93
C CYS A 5 18.08 -19.52 -10.16
N GLU A 6 18.16 -18.40 -10.81
CA GLU A 6 18.65 -17.15 -10.23
C GLU A 6 17.48 -16.54 -9.43
N LEU A 7 17.62 -16.52 -8.09
CA LEU A 7 16.53 -16.07 -7.18
C LEU A 7 16.41 -14.56 -7.04
N VAL A 8 17.40 -13.83 -7.57
CA VAL A 8 17.49 -12.36 -7.51
C VAL A 8 17.69 -11.81 -8.91
N GLN A 9 16.95 -10.76 -9.28
CA GLN A 9 17.13 -9.96 -10.50
C GLN A 9 17.31 -8.49 -10.13
N TRP A 10 18.32 -7.86 -10.73
CA TRP A 10 18.57 -6.43 -10.55
C TRP A 10 17.64 -5.59 -11.45
N PHE A 11 17.48 -4.31 -11.10
CA PHE A 11 16.61 -3.41 -11.91
C PHE A 11 17.13 -3.23 -13.34
N ASP A 12 18.44 -3.33 -13.56
CA ASP A 12 19.03 -3.29 -14.90
C ASP A 12 18.85 -4.59 -15.73
N GLU A 13 18.33 -5.65 -15.13
CA GLU A 13 18.10 -6.96 -15.77
C GLU A 13 16.65 -7.19 -16.17
N VAL A 14 15.68 -6.45 -15.57
CA VAL A 14 14.25 -6.66 -15.77
C VAL A 14 13.54 -5.46 -16.38
N GLY A 15 12.37 -5.66 -16.97
CA GLY A 15 11.53 -4.63 -17.55
C GLY A 15 10.04 -4.96 -17.42
N LYS A 16 9.21 -4.18 -18.11
CA LYS A 16 7.73 -4.28 -18.01
C LYS A 16 7.16 -5.66 -18.37
N ASP A 17 7.86 -6.42 -19.20
CA ASP A 17 7.41 -7.75 -19.66
C ASP A 17 7.71 -8.86 -18.64
N ASP A 18 8.49 -8.56 -17.59
CA ASP A 18 8.93 -9.50 -16.56
C ASP A 18 8.01 -9.51 -15.31
N ALA A 19 6.81 -8.90 -15.39
CA ALA A 19 5.87 -8.83 -14.26
C ALA A 19 5.49 -10.21 -13.70
N GLY A 20 5.48 -11.26 -14.53
CA GLY A 20 5.27 -12.64 -14.07
C GLY A 20 6.39 -13.21 -13.21
N LEU A 21 7.61 -12.64 -13.27
CA LEU A 21 8.77 -13.06 -12.51
C LEU A 21 9.04 -12.18 -11.29
N VAL A 22 8.88 -10.85 -11.43
CA VAL A 22 9.26 -9.88 -10.39
C VAL A 22 8.10 -9.05 -9.87
N GLY A 23 6.85 -9.37 -10.28
CA GLY A 23 5.66 -8.61 -9.94
C GLY A 23 5.58 -7.24 -10.61
N GLY A 24 4.43 -6.57 -10.51
CA GLY A 24 4.18 -5.30 -11.20
C GLY A 24 5.12 -4.18 -10.77
N LYS A 25 5.34 -4.00 -9.46
CA LYS A 25 6.25 -2.96 -8.94
C LYS A 25 7.70 -3.18 -9.37
N GLY A 26 8.19 -4.43 -9.25
CA GLY A 26 9.55 -4.78 -9.66
C GLY A 26 9.80 -4.55 -11.15
N ALA A 27 8.85 -4.99 -11.98
CA ALA A 27 8.90 -4.79 -13.43
C ALA A 27 8.87 -3.30 -13.82
N SER A 28 8.02 -2.50 -13.19
CA SER A 28 7.94 -1.06 -13.45
C SER A 28 9.20 -0.32 -13.01
N LEU A 29 9.78 -0.64 -11.85
CA LEU A 29 11.03 -0.04 -11.39
C LEU A 29 12.18 -0.39 -12.32
N GLY A 30 12.31 -1.65 -12.73
CA GLY A 30 13.33 -2.08 -13.68
C GLY A 30 13.17 -1.42 -15.06
N GLU A 31 11.95 -1.34 -15.58
CA GLU A 31 11.64 -0.65 -16.85
C GLU A 31 12.09 0.82 -16.81
N MET A 32 11.75 1.53 -15.74
CA MET A 32 12.13 2.94 -15.58
C MET A 32 13.65 3.09 -15.37
N TYR A 33 14.27 2.21 -14.58
CA TYR A 33 15.71 2.25 -14.32
C TYR A 33 16.51 2.11 -15.61
N ARG A 34 16.15 1.14 -16.45
CA ARG A 34 16.84 0.86 -17.73
C ARG A 34 16.63 1.93 -18.80
N ASN A 35 15.43 2.49 -18.89
CA ASN A 35 15.03 3.24 -20.08
C ASN A 35 14.85 4.74 -19.81
N LEU A 36 14.73 5.19 -18.56
CA LEU A 36 14.38 6.57 -18.25
C LEU A 36 15.44 7.32 -17.42
N CYS A 37 16.45 6.63 -16.86
CA CYS A 37 17.52 7.30 -16.11
C CYS A 37 18.27 8.31 -16.99
N ASP A 38 18.58 7.96 -18.23
CA ASP A 38 19.24 8.86 -19.20
C ASP A 38 18.32 10.02 -19.65
N CYS A 39 17.02 9.90 -19.40
CA CYS A 39 16.02 10.94 -19.67
C CYS A 39 15.75 11.85 -18.46
N GLY A 40 16.56 11.73 -17.40
CA GLY A 40 16.46 12.57 -16.20
C GLY A 40 15.44 12.08 -15.17
N VAL A 41 14.95 10.84 -15.27
CA VAL A 41 14.13 10.18 -14.24
C VAL A 41 15.05 9.38 -13.32
N GLN A 42 15.28 9.88 -12.11
CA GLN A 42 16.15 9.23 -11.14
C GLN A 42 15.40 8.10 -10.43
N ILE A 43 15.94 6.89 -10.43
CA ILE A 43 15.42 5.72 -9.71
C ILE A 43 16.53 5.22 -8.76
N PRO A 44 16.24 4.99 -7.46
CA PRO A 44 17.21 4.35 -6.58
C PRO A 44 17.48 2.93 -7.06
N ASN A 45 18.73 2.47 -7.05
CA ASN A 45 19.03 1.10 -7.45
C ASN A 45 18.50 0.07 -6.43
N GLY A 46 18.29 -1.15 -6.89
CA GLY A 46 17.74 -2.24 -6.11
C GLY A 46 17.68 -3.55 -6.88
N PHE A 47 17.15 -4.55 -6.22
CA PHE A 47 16.94 -5.88 -6.78
C PHE A 47 15.58 -6.46 -6.36
N ASN A 48 15.15 -7.47 -7.10
CA ASN A 48 13.93 -8.22 -6.85
C ASN A 48 14.32 -9.62 -6.35
N VAL A 49 13.77 -10.03 -5.21
CA VAL A 49 13.75 -11.45 -4.81
C VAL A 49 12.52 -12.05 -5.45
N ASN A 50 12.72 -12.83 -6.50
CA ASN A 50 11.68 -13.19 -7.47
C ASN A 50 10.71 -14.28 -6.98
N VAL A 51 9.73 -14.63 -7.83
CA VAL A 51 8.70 -15.63 -7.52
C VAL A 51 9.25 -17.04 -7.30
N GLU A 52 10.43 -17.38 -7.85
CA GLU A 52 11.06 -18.67 -7.62
C GLU A 52 11.54 -18.80 -6.16
N ALA A 53 11.99 -17.69 -5.55
CA ALA A 53 12.32 -17.67 -4.12
C ALA A 53 11.06 -17.87 -3.26
N TYR A 54 9.93 -17.30 -3.66
CA TYR A 54 8.64 -17.56 -3.02
C TYR A 54 8.22 -19.01 -3.16
N ALA A 55 8.32 -19.59 -4.35
CA ALA A 55 7.99 -21.00 -4.60
C ALA A 55 8.83 -21.94 -3.72
N LEU A 56 10.14 -21.72 -3.65
CA LEU A 56 11.01 -22.50 -2.74
C LEU A 56 10.60 -22.39 -1.27
N PHE A 57 10.10 -21.23 -0.86
CA PHE A 57 9.70 -21.00 0.54
C PHE A 57 8.36 -21.69 0.86
N VAL A 58 7.38 -21.63 -0.02
CA VAL A 58 6.09 -22.30 0.23
C VAL A 58 6.18 -23.83 0.12
N ASP A 59 7.17 -24.33 -0.62
CA ASP A 59 7.50 -25.77 -0.66
C ASP A 59 8.29 -26.26 0.56
N ALA A 60 8.69 -25.35 1.48
CA ALA A 60 9.42 -25.71 2.68
C ALA A 60 8.56 -26.60 3.60
N GLU A 61 9.20 -27.61 4.21
CA GLU A 61 8.55 -28.54 5.14
C GLU A 61 8.10 -27.82 6.41
N VAL A 62 6.86 -28.04 6.82
CA VAL A 62 6.29 -27.54 8.08
C VAL A 62 6.39 -28.63 9.14
N THR A 63 7.21 -28.37 10.15
CA THR A 63 7.48 -29.34 11.22
C THR A 63 6.69 -29.04 12.49
N SER A 64 6.64 -29.99 13.43
CA SER A 64 6.04 -29.76 14.75
C SER A 64 6.64 -28.56 15.47
N SER A 65 7.95 -28.29 15.29
CA SER A 65 8.59 -27.12 15.89
C SER A 65 8.10 -25.79 15.32
N THR A 66 7.66 -25.75 14.05
CA THR A 66 6.99 -24.58 13.47
C THR A 66 5.67 -24.32 14.20
N TRP A 67 4.87 -25.35 14.39
CA TRP A 67 3.57 -25.27 15.04
C TRP A 67 3.63 -24.92 16.54
N ASP A 68 4.70 -25.27 17.24
CA ASP A 68 4.89 -24.94 18.66
C ASP A 68 4.89 -23.43 18.92
N HIS A 69 5.21 -22.63 17.90
CA HIS A 69 5.28 -21.16 17.97
C HIS A 69 4.09 -20.45 17.29
N VAL A 70 3.19 -21.21 16.66
CA VAL A 70 1.98 -20.68 16.03
C VAL A 70 0.87 -20.57 17.07
N ALA A 71 0.51 -19.35 17.44
CA ALA A 71 -0.64 -19.10 18.30
C ALA A 71 -1.94 -19.55 17.62
N GLU A 72 -2.85 -20.13 18.40
CA GLU A 72 -4.17 -20.53 17.92
C GLU A 72 -5.14 -19.34 18.03
N PRO A 73 -5.63 -18.80 16.90
CA PRO A 73 -6.66 -17.78 16.94
C PRO A 73 -7.99 -18.36 17.44
N ALA A 74 -8.81 -17.52 18.08
CA ALA A 74 -10.10 -17.93 18.60
C ALA A 74 -10.99 -18.54 17.51
N GLY A 75 -11.50 -19.76 17.75
CA GLY A 75 -12.37 -20.48 16.82
C GLY A 75 -11.65 -21.22 15.70
N MET A 76 -10.30 -21.28 15.70
CA MET A 76 -9.51 -21.92 14.63
C MET A 76 -8.92 -23.29 15.02
N ALA A 77 -9.34 -23.90 16.12
CA ALA A 77 -8.80 -25.17 16.61
C ALA A 77 -8.90 -26.32 15.58
N ASP A 78 -10.05 -26.44 14.92
CA ASP A 78 -10.29 -27.47 13.91
C ASP A 78 -9.45 -27.25 12.66
N VAL A 79 -9.39 -26.01 12.17
CA VAL A 79 -8.56 -25.61 11.01
C VAL A 79 -7.08 -25.84 11.31
N ARG A 80 -6.61 -25.42 12.49
CA ARG A 80 -5.23 -25.64 12.93
C ARG A 80 -4.91 -27.13 13.02
N THR A 81 -5.82 -27.94 13.58
CA THR A 81 -5.63 -29.37 13.69
C THR A 81 -5.53 -30.05 12.32
N ALA A 82 -6.38 -29.67 11.37
CA ALA A 82 -6.32 -30.19 10.01
C ALA A 82 -5.00 -29.77 9.31
N ALA A 83 -4.56 -28.53 9.48
CA ALA A 83 -3.32 -28.02 8.90
C ALA A 83 -2.04 -28.64 9.51
N LEU A 84 -2.11 -29.18 10.73
CA LEU A 84 -1.00 -29.91 11.36
C LEU A 84 -0.59 -31.18 10.59
N GLU A 85 -1.48 -31.74 9.79
CA GLU A 85 -1.23 -32.97 8.98
C GLU A 85 -0.56 -32.63 7.63
N SER A 86 -0.38 -31.34 7.31
CA SER A 86 0.23 -30.88 6.05
C SER A 86 1.74 -31.12 6.04
N GLY A 87 2.28 -31.44 4.86
CA GLY A 87 3.71 -31.68 4.68
C GLY A 87 4.49 -30.41 4.40
N THR A 88 3.93 -29.50 3.60
CA THR A 88 4.56 -28.25 3.17
C THR A 88 3.80 -27.03 3.67
N LEU A 89 4.44 -25.87 3.62
CA LEU A 89 3.77 -24.61 3.93
C LEU A 89 2.61 -24.35 2.96
N ALA A 90 2.75 -24.67 1.67
CA ALA A 90 1.69 -24.53 0.68
C ALA A 90 0.45 -25.34 1.06
N ASP A 91 0.61 -26.64 1.39
CA ASP A 91 -0.49 -27.51 1.82
C ASP A 91 -1.19 -26.96 3.09
N ALA A 92 -0.39 -26.47 4.05
CA ALA A 92 -0.93 -25.90 5.29
C ALA A 92 -1.72 -24.61 5.05
N LEU A 93 -1.26 -23.74 4.14
CA LEU A 93 -1.96 -22.51 3.75
C LEU A 93 -3.26 -22.83 3.00
N GLU A 94 -3.26 -23.86 2.13
CA GLU A 94 -4.47 -24.34 1.46
C GLU A 94 -5.54 -24.75 2.48
N VAL A 95 -5.18 -25.53 3.48
CA VAL A 95 -6.09 -25.92 4.57
C VAL A 95 -6.58 -24.71 5.37
N CYS A 96 -5.70 -23.74 5.65
CA CYS A 96 -6.09 -22.52 6.37
C CYS A 96 -7.15 -21.69 5.63
N LEU A 97 -7.11 -21.67 4.31
CA LEU A 97 -7.99 -20.83 3.47
C LEU A 97 -9.14 -21.61 2.83
N ALA A 98 -9.15 -22.95 2.93
CA ALA A 98 -10.22 -23.78 2.39
C ALA A 98 -11.58 -23.39 2.98
N ASP A 99 -12.60 -23.27 2.11
CA ASP A 99 -13.98 -22.95 2.49
C ASP A 99 -14.15 -21.68 3.34
N ALA A 100 -13.22 -20.72 3.22
CA ALA A 100 -13.29 -19.43 3.92
C ALA A 100 -14.52 -18.64 3.47
N ASP A 101 -15.36 -18.21 4.41
CA ASP A 101 -16.54 -17.39 4.14
C ASP A 101 -16.20 -15.90 4.26
N PRO A 102 -16.09 -15.17 3.14
CA PRO A 102 -15.78 -13.72 3.17
C PRO A 102 -16.90 -12.89 3.83
N SER A 103 -18.08 -13.46 4.06
CA SER A 103 -19.18 -12.79 4.74
C SER A 103 -19.10 -12.86 6.28
N ASP A 104 -18.24 -13.74 6.85
CA ASP A 104 -17.93 -13.78 8.28
C ASP A 104 -16.54 -13.17 8.59
N PRO A 105 -16.46 -11.89 8.94
CA PRO A 105 -15.18 -11.24 9.23
C PRO A 105 -14.42 -11.83 10.42
N LEU A 106 -15.09 -12.48 11.38
CA LEU A 106 -14.42 -13.13 12.50
C LEU A 106 -13.71 -14.41 12.07
N GLU A 107 -14.33 -15.18 11.19
CA GLU A 107 -13.72 -16.35 10.59
C GLU A 107 -12.53 -15.94 9.70
N MET A 108 -12.74 -14.95 8.82
CA MET A 108 -11.68 -14.42 7.95
C MET A 108 -10.48 -13.92 8.74
N HIS A 109 -10.72 -13.15 9.81
CA HIS A 109 -9.67 -12.69 10.71
C HIS A 109 -8.87 -13.84 11.32
N GLY A 110 -9.56 -14.88 11.80
CA GLY A 110 -8.93 -16.06 12.40
C GLY A 110 -8.08 -16.85 11.41
N ARG A 111 -8.60 -17.09 10.19
CA ARG A 111 -7.90 -17.80 9.11
C ARG A 111 -6.68 -17.03 8.62
N ALA A 112 -6.82 -15.74 8.38
CA ALA A 112 -5.72 -14.86 8.00
C ALA A 112 -4.62 -14.81 9.06
N ALA A 113 -4.99 -14.69 10.35
CA ALA A 113 -4.05 -14.69 11.45
C ALA A 113 -3.27 -16.01 11.55
N LEU A 114 -3.94 -17.16 11.35
CA LEU A 114 -3.31 -18.47 11.35
C LEU A 114 -2.34 -18.64 10.18
N ALA A 115 -2.75 -18.30 8.97
CA ALA A 115 -1.91 -18.37 7.77
C ALA A 115 -0.66 -17.47 7.90
N ARG A 116 -0.83 -16.22 8.36
CA ARG A 116 0.29 -15.31 8.62
C ARG A 116 1.25 -15.86 9.67
N ALA A 117 0.74 -16.39 10.77
CA ALA A 117 1.57 -16.96 11.82
C ALA A 117 2.41 -18.15 11.31
N LEU A 118 1.83 -19.01 10.46
CA LEU A 118 2.55 -20.09 9.80
C LEU A 118 3.72 -19.57 8.94
N VAL A 119 3.46 -18.62 8.07
CA VAL A 119 4.50 -18.02 7.23
C VAL A 119 5.63 -17.42 8.09
N LEU A 120 5.28 -16.70 9.15
CA LEU A 120 6.27 -16.07 10.04
C LEU A 120 7.10 -17.05 10.86
N GLN A 121 6.61 -18.26 11.12
CA GLN A 121 7.32 -19.29 11.89
C GLN A 121 8.03 -20.32 11.00
N THR A 122 7.72 -20.38 9.71
CA THR A 122 8.37 -21.33 8.78
C THR A 122 9.82 -20.88 8.52
N PRO A 123 10.80 -21.80 8.62
CA PRO A 123 12.20 -21.50 8.34
C PRO A 123 12.42 -21.07 6.88
N ILE A 124 13.18 -20.00 6.67
CA ILE A 124 13.53 -19.53 5.33
C ILE A 124 14.60 -20.47 4.74
N PRO A 125 14.44 -21.00 3.50
CA PRO A 125 15.43 -21.82 2.83
C PRO A 125 16.81 -21.13 2.76
N ALA A 126 17.86 -21.92 2.94
CA ALA A 126 19.24 -21.40 2.96
C ALA A 126 19.61 -20.72 1.65
N GLU A 127 19.09 -21.21 0.53
CA GLU A 127 19.30 -20.67 -0.81
C GLU A 127 18.71 -19.25 -0.94
N VAL A 128 17.47 -19.04 -0.45
CA VAL A 128 16.81 -17.73 -0.45
C VAL A 128 17.58 -16.76 0.44
N ARG A 129 17.95 -17.19 1.67
CA ARG A 129 18.74 -16.36 2.57
C ARG A 129 20.09 -15.94 1.95
N ALA A 130 20.78 -16.87 1.28
CA ALA A 130 22.05 -16.59 0.62
C ALA A 130 21.87 -15.59 -0.53
N ALA A 131 20.85 -15.76 -1.37
CA ALA A 131 20.56 -14.86 -2.48
C ALA A 131 20.24 -13.43 -2.02
N VAL A 132 19.41 -13.27 -0.97
CA VAL A 132 19.12 -11.96 -0.37
C VAL A 132 20.38 -11.33 0.23
N ALA A 133 21.21 -12.12 0.90
CA ALA A 133 22.47 -11.65 1.49
C ALA A 133 23.45 -11.14 0.43
N GLU A 134 23.59 -11.85 -0.70
CA GLU A 134 24.44 -11.45 -1.84
C GLU A 134 23.90 -10.16 -2.48
N GLY A 135 22.58 -10.06 -2.73
CA GLY A 135 21.97 -8.85 -3.26
C GLY A 135 22.19 -7.63 -2.35
N TYR A 136 21.96 -7.79 -1.05
CA TYR A 136 22.18 -6.70 -0.09
C TYR A 136 23.65 -6.30 0.02
N ALA A 137 24.58 -7.27 -0.03
CA ALA A 137 26.01 -6.98 -0.03
C ALA A 137 26.43 -6.13 -1.24
N ARG A 138 25.90 -6.41 -2.43
CA ARG A 138 26.15 -5.59 -3.64
C ARG A 138 25.60 -4.16 -3.49
N LEU A 139 24.43 -3.96 -2.85
CA LEU A 139 23.93 -2.61 -2.51
C LEU A 139 24.88 -1.89 -1.52
N CYS A 140 25.41 -2.62 -0.53
CA CYS A 140 26.40 -2.07 0.39
C CYS A 140 27.71 -1.67 -0.31
N ASP A 141 28.14 -2.40 -1.32
CA ASP A 141 29.32 -2.05 -2.13
C ASP A 141 29.08 -0.77 -2.96
N GLU A 142 27.84 -0.53 -3.43
CA GLU A 142 27.48 0.64 -4.23
C GLU A 142 27.24 1.90 -3.36
N TYR A 143 26.52 1.76 -2.24
CA TYR A 143 26.04 2.89 -1.44
C TYR A 143 26.70 3.05 -0.06
N GLY A 144 27.52 2.11 0.33
CA GLY A 144 28.19 2.07 1.63
C GLY A 144 27.63 1.01 2.58
N GLN A 145 28.49 0.56 3.51
CA GLN A 145 28.13 -0.49 4.46
C GLN A 145 26.95 -0.11 5.34
N GLY A 146 26.00 -1.04 5.48
CA GLY A 146 24.79 -0.84 6.29
C GLY A 146 23.78 0.11 5.64
N VAL A 147 23.76 0.19 4.29
CA VAL A 147 22.79 1.01 3.55
C VAL A 147 21.35 0.68 3.95
N ASP A 148 20.56 1.72 4.18
CA ASP A 148 19.14 1.58 4.45
C ASP A 148 18.39 1.21 3.17
N VAL A 149 17.47 0.25 3.27
CA VAL A 149 16.66 -0.20 2.14
C VAL A 149 15.18 -0.18 2.47
N ALA A 150 14.36 -0.03 1.45
CA ALA A 150 12.94 -0.35 1.48
C ALA A 150 12.75 -1.79 1.00
N VAL A 151 11.95 -2.58 1.75
CA VAL A 151 11.58 -3.94 1.41
C VAL A 151 10.07 -3.94 1.12
N ARG A 152 9.69 -4.16 -0.14
CA ARG A 152 8.33 -3.92 -0.63
C ARG A 152 7.79 -5.14 -1.37
N SER A 153 6.56 -5.53 -1.04
CA SER A 153 5.84 -6.57 -1.78
C SER A 153 5.60 -6.16 -3.24
N SER A 154 5.69 -7.11 -4.14
CA SER A 154 5.44 -6.98 -5.57
C SER A 154 4.77 -8.25 -6.08
N ALA A 155 3.45 -8.34 -5.96
CA ALA A 155 2.70 -9.52 -6.36
C ALA A 155 2.53 -9.57 -7.89
N THR A 156 2.44 -10.79 -8.43
CA THR A 156 2.23 -10.99 -9.88
C THR A 156 0.84 -10.57 -10.34
N THR A 157 -0.12 -10.51 -9.43
CA THR A 157 -1.49 -10.05 -9.67
C THR A 157 -1.68 -8.56 -9.40
N GLU A 158 -0.68 -7.89 -8.79
CA GLU A 158 -0.72 -6.47 -8.47
C GLU A 158 -0.54 -5.63 -9.75
N ASP A 159 -1.25 -4.50 -9.84
CA ASP A 159 -1.23 -3.57 -10.97
C ASP A 159 -1.77 -4.15 -12.31
N SER A 160 -2.60 -5.19 -12.26
CA SER A 160 -3.34 -5.62 -13.43
C SER A 160 -4.43 -4.59 -13.79
N ALA A 161 -4.79 -4.50 -15.08
CA ALA A 161 -5.85 -3.60 -15.54
C ALA A 161 -7.24 -3.93 -14.93
N GLU A 162 -7.39 -5.13 -14.40
CA GLU A 162 -8.66 -5.67 -13.88
C GLU A 162 -8.78 -5.55 -12.36
N ALA A 163 -7.65 -5.43 -11.63
CA ALA A 163 -7.65 -5.34 -10.18
C ALA A 163 -6.48 -4.50 -9.68
N SER A 164 -6.77 -3.46 -8.90
CA SER A 164 -5.76 -2.63 -8.23
C SER A 164 -5.63 -3.06 -6.78
N PHE A 165 -4.51 -3.68 -6.42
CA PHE A 165 -4.20 -4.10 -5.05
C PHE A 165 -3.49 -3.01 -4.24
N ALA A 166 -3.76 -1.74 -4.54
CA ALA A 166 -3.15 -0.63 -3.82
C ALA A 166 -3.38 -0.72 -2.30
N GLY A 167 -2.30 -0.73 -1.54
CA GLY A 167 -2.35 -0.76 -0.07
C GLY A 167 -2.77 -2.09 0.55
N GLN A 168 -2.93 -3.17 -0.24
CA GLN A 168 -3.30 -4.49 0.29
C GLN A 168 -2.12 -5.20 0.95
N TYR A 169 -0.92 -5.02 0.43
CA TYR A 169 0.30 -5.68 0.91
C TYR A 169 1.21 -4.70 1.64
N ASP A 170 2.08 -5.24 2.49
CA ASP A 170 2.93 -4.44 3.36
C ASP A 170 4.23 -3.99 2.65
N SER A 171 4.76 -2.86 3.10
CA SER A 171 6.07 -2.33 2.75
C SER A 171 6.79 -1.92 4.02
N TYR A 172 8.08 -2.17 4.09
CA TYR A 172 8.92 -1.86 5.24
C TYR A 172 10.01 -0.89 4.83
N LEU A 173 10.17 0.17 5.59
CA LEU A 173 11.09 1.27 5.34
C LEU A 173 12.17 1.30 6.42
N ASN A 174 13.34 1.90 6.13
CA ASN A 174 14.46 1.99 7.07
C ASN A 174 15.02 0.64 7.52
N VAL A 175 14.97 -0.37 6.65
CA VAL A 175 15.51 -1.70 6.94
C VAL A 175 17.01 -1.73 6.65
N HIS A 176 17.81 -2.26 7.56
CA HIS A 176 19.26 -2.37 7.40
C HIS A 176 19.84 -3.65 8.01
N GLY A 177 20.91 -4.15 7.43
CA GLY A 177 21.53 -5.42 7.81
C GLY A 177 20.84 -6.65 7.21
N VAL A 178 21.64 -7.64 6.85
CA VAL A 178 21.19 -8.85 6.12
C VAL A 178 20.07 -9.58 6.84
N ASP A 179 20.21 -9.79 8.16
CA ASP A 179 19.22 -10.54 8.93
C ASP A 179 17.86 -9.82 8.95
N SER A 180 17.88 -8.49 9.06
CA SER A 180 16.68 -7.67 9.02
C SER A 180 16.03 -7.69 7.63
N VAL A 181 16.81 -7.58 6.54
CA VAL A 181 16.29 -7.66 5.16
C VAL A 181 15.62 -9.01 4.89
N VAL A 182 16.25 -10.12 5.32
CA VAL A 182 15.69 -11.47 5.19
C VAL A 182 14.39 -11.62 5.99
N GLU A 183 14.34 -11.08 7.21
CA GLU A 183 13.13 -11.10 8.03
C GLU A 183 12.00 -10.28 7.41
N HIS A 184 12.29 -9.09 6.87
CA HIS A 184 11.28 -8.27 6.21
C HIS A 184 10.85 -8.85 4.86
N TRP A 185 11.70 -9.60 4.16
CA TRP A 185 11.29 -10.41 3.03
C TRP A 185 10.18 -11.41 3.44
N ARG A 186 10.38 -12.17 4.54
CA ARG A 186 9.37 -13.10 5.07
C ARG A 186 8.08 -12.38 5.50
N ARG A 187 8.19 -11.20 6.10
CA ARG A 187 7.03 -10.38 6.47
C ARG A 187 6.26 -9.89 5.24
N CYS A 188 6.94 -9.52 4.15
CA CYS A 188 6.30 -9.25 2.87
C CYS A 188 5.53 -10.47 2.35
N VAL A 189 6.11 -11.67 2.43
CA VAL A 189 5.39 -12.91 2.07
C VAL A 189 4.16 -13.09 2.96
N ALA A 190 4.28 -12.88 4.27
CA ALA A 190 3.15 -12.98 5.20
C ALA A 190 2.03 -11.98 4.87
N SER A 191 2.34 -10.83 4.24
CA SER A 191 1.33 -9.84 3.89
C SER A 191 0.37 -10.26 2.77
N LEU A 192 0.70 -11.28 1.98
CA LEU A 192 -0.25 -11.92 1.05
C LEU A 192 -1.49 -12.44 1.78
N PHE A 193 -1.30 -12.85 3.03
CA PHE A 193 -2.33 -13.42 3.89
C PHE A 193 -2.91 -12.40 4.88
N ASN A 194 -2.80 -11.10 4.59
CA ASN A 194 -3.57 -10.08 5.29
C ASN A 194 -5.07 -10.31 5.04
N GLU A 195 -5.90 -10.18 6.06
CA GLU A 195 -7.35 -10.34 5.96
C GLU A 195 -7.93 -9.53 4.79
N ARG A 196 -7.55 -8.24 4.68
CA ARG A 196 -7.96 -7.36 3.58
C ARG A 196 -7.57 -7.90 2.19
N ALA A 197 -6.36 -8.47 2.06
CA ALA A 197 -5.88 -9.01 0.79
C ALA A 197 -6.66 -10.26 0.38
N ILE A 198 -6.91 -11.16 1.32
CA ILE A 198 -7.70 -12.39 1.08
C ILE A 198 -9.15 -12.01 0.71
N CYS A 199 -9.80 -11.16 1.49
CA CYS A 199 -11.18 -10.70 1.22
C CYS A 199 -11.29 -10.09 -0.17
N TYR A 200 -10.38 -9.17 -0.52
CA TYR A 200 -10.38 -8.52 -1.83
C TYR A 200 -10.22 -9.52 -2.98
N GLN A 201 -9.33 -10.51 -2.83
CA GLN A 201 -9.14 -11.56 -3.84
C GLN A 201 -10.39 -12.42 -4.03
N LEU A 202 -10.99 -12.86 -2.91
CA LEU A 202 -12.22 -13.65 -2.94
C LEU A 202 -13.40 -12.88 -3.56
N GLU A 203 -13.56 -11.60 -3.26
CA GLU A 203 -14.58 -10.74 -3.87
C GLU A 203 -14.40 -10.57 -5.39
N LYS A 204 -13.15 -10.56 -5.87
CA LYS A 204 -12.82 -10.53 -7.30
C LYS A 204 -12.91 -11.92 -7.95
N GLY A 205 -13.21 -12.97 -7.20
CA GLY A 205 -13.24 -14.35 -7.70
C GLY A 205 -11.85 -14.89 -8.02
N LEU A 206 -10.81 -14.34 -7.41
CA LEU A 206 -9.43 -14.77 -7.53
C LEU A 206 -9.10 -15.78 -6.41
N ASP A 207 -8.27 -16.75 -6.71
CA ASP A 207 -7.74 -17.67 -5.70
C ASP A 207 -6.58 -16.99 -4.94
N PRO A 208 -6.68 -16.82 -3.60
CA PRO A 208 -5.62 -16.23 -2.80
C PRO A 208 -4.27 -16.96 -2.87
N LEU A 209 -4.28 -18.26 -3.21
CA LEU A 209 -3.08 -19.08 -3.32
C LEU A 209 -2.46 -19.05 -4.73
N ALA A 210 -3.20 -18.59 -5.74
CA ALA A 210 -2.68 -18.46 -7.11
C ALA A 210 -1.73 -17.28 -7.29
N SER A 211 -1.70 -16.34 -6.34
CA SER A 211 -0.82 -15.18 -6.37
C SER A 211 0.58 -15.53 -5.90
N ALA A 212 1.57 -15.35 -6.76
CA ALA A 212 2.97 -15.44 -6.37
C ALA A 212 3.52 -14.05 -5.99
N LEU A 213 4.49 -14.02 -5.09
CA LEU A 213 5.09 -12.79 -4.60
C LEU A 213 6.57 -12.70 -4.99
N SER A 214 6.93 -11.60 -5.61
CA SER A 214 8.29 -11.08 -5.59
C SER A 214 8.41 -10.00 -4.51
N VAL A 215 9.62 -9.74 -4.04
CA VAL A 215 9.90 -8.68 -3.07
C VAL A 215 11.00 -7.78 -3.59
N VAL A 216 10.68 -6.51 -3.72
CA VAL A 216 11.62 -5.46 -4.11
C VAL A 216 12.45 -5.05 -2.90
N VAL A 217 13.76 -5.04 -3.04
CA VAL A 217 14.72 -4.47 -2.08
C VAL A 217 15.45 -3.32 -2.78
N MET A 218 15.20 -2.09 -2.37
CA MET A 218 15.78 -0.91 -3.03
C MET A 218 16.35 0.07 -2.00
N LYS A 219 17.38 0.83 -2.41
CA LYS A 219 17.99 1.86 -1.57
C LYS A 219 16.92 2.85 -1.10
N MET A 220 16.90 3.14 0.20
CA MET A 220 16.03 4.20 0.76
C MET A 220 16.46 5.58 0.27
N VAL A 221 15.47 6.39 -0.11
CA VAL A 221 15.63 7.82 -0.30
C VAL A 221 15.36 8.50 1.04
N ARG A 222 16.32 9.29 1.54
CA ARG A 222 16.24 9.93 2.87
C ARG A 222 15.25 11.11 2.89
N SER A 223 14.01 10.82 2.50
CA SER A 223 12.92 11.81 2.51
C SER A 223 12.43 12.14 3.92
N ASP A 224 12.75 11.31 4.91
CA ASP A 224 12.58 11.63 6.33
C ASP A 224 13.24 12.96 6.73
N LEU A 225 14.31 13.34 6.03
CA LEU A 225 15.04 14.61 6.20
C LEU A 225 14.55 15.71 5.24
N ALA A 226 13.62 15.43 4.34
CA ALA A 226 13.16 16.34 3.31
C ALA A 226 11.65 16.25 3.07
N ALA A 227 11.24 15.79 1.88
CA ALA A 227 9.84 15.70 1.45
C ALA A 227 9.62 14.52 0.51
N SER A 228 8.38 14.07 0.44
CA SER A 228 7.94 13.05 -0.49
C SER A 228 6.47 13.28 -0.87
N GLY A 229 5.95 12.45 -1.75
CA GLY A 229 4.56 12.54 -2.12
C GLY A 229 4.17 11.66 -3.29
N VAL A 230 3.00 11.98 -3.83
CA VAL A 230 2.45 11.32 -5.02
C VAL A 230 2.22 12.34 -6.12
N MET A 231 2.25 11.90 -7.35
CA MET A 231 1.86 12.72 -8.48
C MET A 231 1.11 11.89 -9.52
N PHE A 232 0.14 12.53 -10.15
CA PHE A 232 -0.66 11.93 -11.20
C PHE A 232 -0.41 12.69 -12.49
N SER A 233 -0.13 12.00 -13.57
CA SER A 233 -0.02 12.63 -14.88
C SER A 233 -1.39 12.93 -15.52
N ILE A 234 -2.42 13.01 -14.72
CA ILE A 234 -3.81 13.37 -15.02
C ILE A 234 -4.38 14.08 -13.79
N ASP A 235 -5.45 14.85 -13.92
CA ASP A 235 -6.20 15.32 -12.75
C ASP A 235 -7.00 14.16 -12.14
N PRO A 236 -6.71 13.70 -10.92
CA PRO A 236 -7.36 12.54 -10.33
C PRO A 236 -8.85 12.76 -10.03
N ASP A 237 -9.30 14.02 -9.91
CA ASP A 237 -10.70 14.33 -9.61
C ASP A 237 -11.56 14.38 -10.89
N SER A 238 -11.07 15.05 -11.94
CA SER A 238 -11.83 15.30 -13.16
C SER A 238 -11.46 14.40 -14.35
N GLY A 239 -10.32 13.71 -14.29
CA GLY A 239 -9.79 12.95 -15.41
C GLY A 239 -9.21 13.84 -16.54
N HIS A 240 -8.91 15.10 -16.25
CA HIS A 240 -8.36 16.02 -17.25
C HIS A 240 -6.89 15.70 -17.56
N ARG A 241 -6.62 15.26 -18.80
CA ARG A 241 -5.29 14.78 -19.24
C ARG A 241 -4.27 15.89 -19.52
N GLY A 242 -4.67 17.15 -19.54
CA GLY A 242 -3.80 18.30 -19.86
C GLY A 242 -2.93 18.78 -18.71
N VAL A 243 -3.03 18.19 -17.54
CA VAL A 243 -2.31 18.62 -16.33
C VAL A 243 -1.62 17.46 -15.64
N ILE A 244 -0.65 17.82 -14.80
CA ILE A 244 -0.01 16.94 -13.81
C ILE A 244 -0.41 17.48 -12.45
N HIS A 245 -0.90 16.60 -11.57
CA HIS A 245 -1.22 16.92 -10.19
C HIS A 245 -0.13 16.37 -9.28
N ILE A 246 0.48 17.20 -8.44
CA ILE A 246 1.56 16.82 -7.52
C ILE A 246 1.11 17.12 -6.10
N ALA A 247 1.13 16.11 -5.24
CA ALA A 247 0.97 16.23 -3.80
C ALA A 247 2.32 16.07 -3.10
N SER A 248 2.59 16.88 -2.07
CA SER A 248 3.88 16.93 -1.39
C SER A 248 3.72 17.19 0.10
N ALA A 249 4.46 16.46 0.93
CA ALA A 249 4.55 16.71 2.36
C ALA A 249 5.97 16.42 2.87
N TYR A 250 6.24 16.83 4.12
CA TYR A 250 7.49 16.52 4.79
C TYR A 250 7.54 15.05 5.24
N GLY A 251 8.74 14.46 5.22
CA GLY A 251 8.99 13.11 5.72
C GLY A 251 8.76 12.01 4.68
N LEU A 252 8.62 10.78 5.15
CA LEU A 252 8.37 9.59 4.35
C LEU A 252 6.96 9.61 3.75
N GLY A 253 6.79 8.99 2.57
CA GLY A 253 5.60 9.11 1.73
C GLY A 253 4.32 8.45 2.24
N GLU A 254 4.41 7.54 3.20
CA GLU A 254 3.26 6.76 3.67
C GLU A 254 2.06 7.60 4.10
N LEU A 255 2.28 8.69 4.86
CA LEU A 255 1.18 9.53 5.33
C LEU A 255 0.44 10.25 4.18
N VAL A 256 1.13 10.52 3.06
CA VAL A 256 0.52 11.10 1.85
C VAL A 256 -0.26 10.04 1.09
N VAL A 257 0.34 8.86 0.89
CA VAL A 257 -0.29 7.72 0.19
C VAL A 257 -1.55 7.27 0.92
N GLN A 258 -1.51 7.19 2.25
CA GLN A 258 -2.66 6.84 3.08
C GLN A 258 -3.72 7.94 3.19
N GLY A 259 -3.44 9.17 2.71
CA GLY A 259 -4.35 10.31 2.88
C GLY A 259 -4.47 10.82 4.32
N SER A 260 -3.53 10.44 5.20
CA SER A 260 -3.54 10.75 6.64
C SER A 260 -3.24 12.22 6.97
N ILE A 261 -2.73 12.97 6.02
CA ILE A 261 -2.38 14.38 6.14
C ILE A 261 -2.88 15.16 4.93
N SER A 262 -3.07 16.49 5.11
CA SER A 262 -3.38 17.39 4.00
C SER A 262 -2.07 17.94 3.40
N PRO A 263 -1.62 17.44 2.23
CA PRO A 263 -0.37 17.84 1.60
C PRO A 263 -0.47 19.20 0.90
N ASP A 264 0.67 19.79 0.54
CA ASP A 264 0.71 20.81 -0.48
C ASP A 264 0.33 20.21 -1.82
N THR A 265 -0.45 20.92 -2.64
CA THR A 265 -0.77 20.47 -3.98
C THR A 265 -0.39 21.49 -5.05
N PHE A 266 0.05 20.98 -6.19
CA PHE A 266 0.45 21.76 -7.33
C PHE A 266 -0.20 21.18 -8.58
N THR A 267 -0.78 22.03 -9.42
CA THR A 267 -1.28 21.63 -10.74
C THR A 267 -0.41 22.27 -11.81
N VAL A 268 0.19 21.44 -12.66
CA VAL A 268 1.12 21.86 -13.71
C VAL A 268 0.51 21.59 -15.07
N TRP A 269 0.46 22.58 -15.94
CA TRP A 269 -0.07 22.46 -17.30
C TRP A 269 0.98 21.87 -18.25
N LYS A 270 0.70 20.68 -18.79
CA LYS A 270 1.64 19.91 -19.61
C LYS A 270 2.14 20.65 -20.84
N GLU A 271 1.23 21.28 -21.60
CA GLU A 271 1.62 21.99 -22.83
C GLU A 271 2.51 23.21 -22.55
N GLY A 272 2.25 23.90 -21.42
CA GLY A 272 3.14 24.98 -20.96
C GLY A 272 4.52 24.46 -20.59
N LEU A 273 4.59 23.30 -19.94
CA LEU A 273 5.83 22.63 -19.55
C LEU A 273 6.64 22.21 -20.78
N ARG A 274 6.01 21.57 -21.79
CA ARG A 274 6.65 21.22 -23.07
C ARG A 274 7.25 22.41 -23.82
N ARG A 275 6.65 23.57 -23.67
CA ARG A 275 7.15 24.83 -24.25
C ARG A 275 8.23 25.48 -23.40
N GLY A 276 8.67 24.90 -22.31
CA GLY A 276 9.67 25.44 -21.40
C GLY A 276 9.20 26.62 -20.53
N ASN A 277 7.87 26.85 -20.46
CA ASN A 277 7.29 27.91 -19.66
C ASN A 277 7.18 27.54 -18.17
N PHE A 278 6.94 28.55 -17.31
CA PHE A 278 6.47 28.32 -15.94
C PHE A 278 4.99 27.88 -16.01
N ALA A 279 4.77 26.58 -15.86
CA ALA A 279 3.49 25.95 -16.16
C ALA A 279 2.64 25.61 -14.92
N ILE A 280 3.05 26.03 -13.70
CA ILE A 280 2.27 25.81 -12.48
C ILE A 280 1.07 26.76 -12.51
N VAL A 281 -0.14 26.19 -12.68
CA VAL A 281 -1.38 26.96 -12.82
C VAL A 281 -2.18 27.07 -11.52
N HIS A 282 -1.97 26.15 -10.59
CA HIS A 282 -2.61 26.18 -9.27
C HIS A 282 -1.66 25.66 -8.18
N ARG A 283 -1.80 26.22 -6.97
CA ARG A 283 -1.10 25.77 -5.75
C ARG A 283 -2.05 25.87 -4.56
N HIS A 284 -2.02 24.85 -3.72
CA HIS A 284 -2.71 24.86 -2.44
C HIS A 284 -1.74 24.48 -1.32
N LEU A 285 -1.69 25.29 -0.25
CA LEU A 285 -0.84 25.03 0.91
C LEU A 285 -1.60 24.12 1.87
N GLY A 286 -1.14 22.91 2.06
CA GLY A 286 -1.70 21.94 2.98
C GLY A 286 -1.38 22.23 4.45
N SER A 287 -2.07 21.57 5.37
CA SER A 287 -1.77 21.68 6.80
C SER A 287 -0.46 21.02 7.18
N LYS A 288 -0.12 19.90 6.57
CA LYS A 288 1.11 19.11 6.80
C LYS A 288 1.49 19.03 8.28
N ASP A 289 0.51 18.70 9.12
CA ASP A 289 0.62 18.78 10.56
C ASP A 289 1.51 17.69 11.17
N ARG A 290 1.68 16.58 10.45
CA ARG A 290 2.50 15.43 10.85
C ARG A 290 3.46 15.04 9.74
N ARG A 291 4.56 14.41 10.11
CA ARG A 291 5.51 13.76 9.20
C ARG A 291 5.96 12.43 9.77
N MET A 292 6.25 11.46 8.91
CA MET A 292 6.87 10.21 9.29
C MET A 292 8.38 10.31 9.08
N VAL A 293 9.15 9.93 10.08
CA VAL A 293 10.61 9.96 10.06
C VAL A 293 11.17 8.63 10.58
N TYR A 294 12.46 8.40 10.40
CA TYR A 294 13.15 7.26 11.00
C TYR A 294 13.04 7.30 12.52
N SER A 295 12.90 6.14 13.12
CA SER A 295 12.95 5.96 14.56
C SER A 295 14.32 5.44 14.97
N ASP A 296 14.78 5.89 16.14
CA ASP A 296 15.96 5.34 16.82
C ASP A 296 15.56 4.18 17.75
N ASP A 297 14.30 3.77 17.76
CA ASP A 297 13.77 2.68 18.58
C ASP A 297 14.09 1.33 17.91
N GLU A 298 14.62 0.37 18.68
CA GLU A 298 14.92 -0.99 18.19
C GLU A 298 13.65 -1.79 17.78
N VAL A 299 12.47 -1.32 18.17
CA VAL A 299 11.19 -2.02 17.94
C VAL A 299 10.43 -1.46 16.73
N GLN A 300 10.60 -0.17 16.43
CA GLN A 300 9.90 0.53 15.36
C GLN A 300 10.88 1.24 14.43
N ASP A 301 10.87 0.88 13.16
CA ASP A 301 11.75 1.45 12.14
C ASP A 301 11.41 2.93 11.81
N THR A 302 10.16 3.35 12.05
CA THR A 302 9.66 4.71 11.78
C THR A 302 8.78 5.22 12.93
N ARG A 303 8.68 6.56 13.04
CA ARG A 303 7.78 7.24 13.98
C ARG A 303 7.11 8.45 13.34
N ILE A 304 6.01 8.90 13.94
CA ILE A 304 5.29 10.09 13.49
C ILE A 304 5.59 11.26 14.42
N ASP A 305 6.14 12.34 13.85
CA ASP A 305 6.44 13.59 14.53
C ASP A 305 5.48 14.72 14.10
N GLU A 306 5.20 15.66 14.99
CA GLU A 306 4.52 16.91 14.61
C GLU A 306 5.46 17.82 13.79
N VAL A 307 4.92 18.41 12.73
CA VAL A 307 5.64 19.42 11.94
C VAL A 307 5.54 20.78 12.61
N PRO A 308 6.67 21.50 12.85
CA PRO A 308 6.63 22.83 13.45
C PRO A 308 5.79 23.83 12.63
N LEU A 309 5.07 24.75 13.30
CA LEU A 309 4.18 25.72 12.63
C LEU A 309 4.88 26.55 11.56
N LYS A 310 6.17 26.86 11.72
CA LYS A 310 6.95 27.60 10.73
C LYS A 310 7.07 26.80 9.43
N GLU A 311 7.32 25.50 9.51
CA GLU A 311 7.43 24.59 8.36
C GLU A 311 6.06 24.36 7.73
N ARG A 312 4.99 24.20 8.51
CA ARG A 312 3.61 24.05 7.98
C ARG A 312 3.20 25.23 7.09
N ARG A 313 3.69 26.45 7.37
CA ARG A 313 3.41 27.67 6.60
C ARG A 313 4.32 27.86 5.39
N ALA A 314 5.28 26.98 5.18
CA ALA A 314 6.15 26.97 4.01
C ALA A 314 5.76 25.84 3.05
N TRP A 315 6.10 25.99 1.78
CA TRP A 315 5.98 24.92 0.79
C TRP A 315 7.00 23.83 1.10
N SER A 316 6.58 22.57 1.06
CA SER A 316 7.45 21.39 1.30
C SER A 316 8.47 21.19 0.18
N ILE A 317 8.17 21.65 -1.04
CA ILE A 317 9.09 21.66 -2.18
C ILE A 317 9.18 23.05 -2.83
N LYS A 318 10.30 23.31 -3.48
CA LYS A 318 10.55 24.55 -4.23
C LYS A 318 9.89 24.50 -5.61
N THR A 319 9.67 25.68 -6.21
CA THR A 319 9.08 25.80 -7.55
C THR A 319 9.87 25.05 -8.63
N LEU A 320 11.20 25.05 -8.55
CA LEU A 320 12.06 24.32 -9.51
C LEU A 320 11.97 22.79 -9.31
N GLU A 321 11.84 22.34 -8.06
CA GLU A 321 11.65 20.93 -7.74
C GLU A 321 10.28 20.43 -8.24
N CYS A 322 9.22 21.23 -8.04
CA CYS A 322 7.90 20.95 -8.60
C CYS A 322 7.92 20.85 -10.14
N ARG A 323 8.67 21.74 -10.82
CA ARG A 323 8.87 21.67 -12.27
C ARG A 323 9.59 20.39 -12.68
N HIS A 324 10.68 20.03 -11.99
CA HIS A 324 11.47 18.83 -12.29
C HIS A 324 10.64 17.55 -12.09
N LEU A 325 9.85 17.45 -11.01
CA LEU A 325 8.90 16.36 -10.82
C LEU A 325 7.88 16.26 -11.98
N ALA A 326 7.36 17.40 -12.43
CA ALA A 326 6.43 17.42 -13.55
C ALA A 326 7.09 16.99 -14.88
N GLU A 327 8.36 17.33 -15.10
CA GLU A 327 9.15 16.89 -16.26
C GLU A 327 9.36 15.35 -16.20
N MET A 328 9.70 14.80 -15.03
CA MET A 328 9.80 13.34 -14.83
C MET A 328 8.46 12.66 -15.11
N ALA A 329 7.34 13.18 -14.56
CA ALA A 329 6.01 12.59 -14.78
C ALA A 329 5.61 12.58 -16.26
N LEU A 330 5.98 13.63 -17.00
CA LEU A 330 5.73 13.72 -18.43
C LEU A 330 6.54 12.67 -19.20
N ASN A 331 7.82 12.51 -18.89
CA ASN A 331 8.68 11.51 -19.51
C ASN A 331 8.17 10.08 -19.23
N ILE A 332 7.72 9.82 -18.02
CA ILE A 332 7.13 8.51 -17.63
C ILE A 332 5.83 8.28 -18.41
N GLU A 333 4.90 9.25 -18.45
CA GLU A 333 3.66 9.11 -19.21
C GLU A 333 3.92 8.90 -20.70
N GLU A 334 4.87 9.61 -21.30
CA GLU A 334 5.23 9.46 -22.72
C GLU A 334 5.82 8.08 -23.01
N HIS A 335 6.63 7.53 -22.10
CA HIS A 335 7.20 6.19 -22.21
C HIS A 335 6.12 5.08 -22.14
N TYR A 336 5.21 5.16 -21.16
CA TYR A 336 4.15 4.16 -21.01
C TYR A 336 2.93 4.38 -21.93
N GLY A 337 2.77 5.58 -22.49
CA GLY A 337 1.66 5.94 -23.38
C GLY A 337 0.30 6.05 -22.71
N THR A 338 0.25 6.10 -21.37
CA THR A 338 -0.97 6.19 -20.55
C THR A 338 -0.75 7.08 -19.35
N PRO A 339 -1.80 7.72 -18.79
CA PRO A 339 -1.68 8.43 -17.53
C PRO A 339 -1.17 7.54 -16.40
N MET A 340 -0.32 8.10 -15.55
CA MET A 340 0.40 7.39 -14.51
C MET A 340 0.12 7.94 -13.12
N ASP A 341 0.08 7.05 -12.13
CA ASP A 341 0.14 7.29 -10.69
C ASP A 341 1.58 7.00 -10.24
N ILE A 342 2.22 7.99 -9.63
CA ILE A 342 3.67 8.00 -9.40
C ILE A 342 3.96 8.40 -7.96
N GLU A 343 4.74 7.59 -7.25
CA GLU A 343 5.32 7.95 -5.96
C GLU A 343 6.72 8.54 -6.15
N TRP A 344 7.02 9.60 -5.43
CA TRP A 344 8.31 10.28 -5.50
C TRP A 344 8.83 10.64 -4.12
N ALA A 345 10.15 10.78 -4.00
CA ALA A 345 10.83 11.15 -2.78
C ALA A 345 12.03 12.07 -3.08
N LYS A 346 12.26 13.04 -2.18
CA LYS A 346 13.44 13.89 -2.20
C LYS A 346 14.43 13.41 -1.16
N ASP A 347 15.65 13.17 -1.55
CA ASP A 347 16.74 12.85 -0.63
C ASP A 347 17.21 14.10 0.12
N GLY A 348 17.13 14.08 1.46
CA GLY A 348 17.53 15.22 2.29
C GLY A 348 19.03 15.37 2.43
N ILE A 349 19.83 14.38 2.01
CA ILE A 349 21.29 14.43 2.03
C ILE A 349 21.82 15.01 0.73
N SER A 350 21.45 14.43 -0.42
CA SER A 350 21.89 14.89 -1.74
C SER A 350 21.06 16.05 -2.28
N GLY A 351 19.81 16.18 -1.86
CA GLY A 351 18.82 17.12 -2.39
C GLY A 351 18.18 16.69 -3.71
N GLU A 352 18.50 15.52 -4.21
CA GLU A 352 17.99 14.97 -5.47
C GLU A 352 16.58 14.41 -5.31
N LEU A 353 15.84 14.40 -6.43
CA LEU A 353 14.49 13.86 -6.53
C LEU A 353 14.53 12.48 -7.17
N TYR A 354 13.78 11.53 -6.60
CA TYR A 354 13.69 10.17 -7.07
C TYR A 354 12.26 9.75 -7.28
N ILE A 355 12.03 8.92 -8.28
CA ILE A 355 10.80 8.16 -8.46
C ILE A 355 10.97 6.81 -7.75
N VAL A 356 10.04 6.46 -6.89
CA VAL A 356 10.11 5.23 -6.08
C VAL A 356 9.04 4.21 -6.43
N GLN A 357 8.03 4.61 -7.22
CA GLN A 357 7.03 3.74 -7.84
C GLN A 357 6.34 4.48 -8.98
N ALA A 358 5.95 3.77 -10.04
CA ALA A 358 5.01 4.26 -11.04
C ALA A 358 4.12 3.12 -11.52
N ARG A 359 2.84 3.42 -11.74
CA ARG A 359 1.86 2.47 -12.29
C ARG A 359 0.84 3.21 -13.15
N PRO A 360 0.17 2.54 -14.10
CA PRO A 360 -0.94 3.12 -14.83
C PRO A 360 -2.05 3.60 -13.89
N GLU A 361 -2.60 4.79 -14.18
CA GLU A 361 -3.79 5.26 -13.49
C GLU A 361 -5.01 4.46 -13.95
N THR A 362 -5.80 3.90 -13.02
CA THR A 362 -6.85 2.92 -13.32
C THR A 362 -8.26 3.48 -13.28
N VAL A 363 -8.49 4.64 -12.66
CA VAL A 363 -9.83 5.20 -12.47
C VAL A 363 -10.34 5.91 -13.73
N HIS A 364 -9.50 6.74 -14.35
CA HIS A 364 -9.88 7.60 -15.48
C HIS A 364 -9.25 7.16 -16.82
N ALA A 365 -8.09 6.49 -16.79
CA ALA A 365 -7.38 6.08 -17.99
C ALA A 365 -8.21 5.22 -18.96
N PRO A 366 -9.04 4.25 -18.51
CA PRO A 366 -9.84 3.41 -19.40
C PRO A 366 -11.00 4.15 -20.10
N ASN A 367 -11.51 5.24 -19.51
CA ASN A 367 -12.80 5.82 -19.87
C ASN A 367 -12.77 7.00 -20.85
N GLY A 368 -11.69 7.32 -21.51
CA GLY A 368 -11.54 8.23 -22.67
C GLY A 368 -12.35 9.54 -22.74
N GLN A 369 -13.38 9.73 -21.93
CA GLN A 369 -14.22 10.93 -21.83
C GLN A 369 -14.36 11.36 -20.37
N ALA A 370 -13.68 12.43 -20.02
CA ALA A 370 -13.89 13.10 -18.74
C ALA A 370 -15.34 13.64 -18.68
N LYS A 371 -16.19 13.07 -17.82
CA LYS A 371 -17.49 13.64 -17.45
C LYS A 371 -17.35 14.27 -16.08
N LEU A 372 -17.37 15.60 -16.01
CA LEU A 372 -17.46 16.32 -14.75
C LEU A 372 -18.91 16.30 -14.27
N GLU A 373 -19.24 15.46 -13.31
CA GLU A 373 -20.51 15.48 -12.59
C GLU A 373 -20.36 16.35 -11.33
N ARG A 374 -21.12 17.43 -11.27
CA ARG A 374 -21.13 18.32 -10.11
C ARG A 374 -22.49 18.31 -9.45
N TYR A 375 -22.53 17.81 -8.22
CA TYR A 375 -23.73 17.93 -7.37
C TYR A 375 -23.76 19.34 -6.76
N MET A 376 -24.91 20.04 -6.94
CA MET A 376 -25.10 21.37 -6.36
C MET A 376 -26.35 21.36 -5.50
N MET A 377 -26.23 21.78 -4.24
CA MET A 377 -27.36 22.13 -3.42
C MET A 377 -27.79 23.58 -3.68
N ALA A 378 -29.09 23.84 -3.66
CA ALA A 378 -29.61 25.20 -3.73
C ALA A 378 -29.00 26.05 -2.61
N PRO A 379 -28.49 27.27 -2.90
CA PRO A 379 -27.84 28.12 -1.89
C PRO A 379 -28.70 28.39 -0.65
N GLU A 380 -30.02 28.54 -0.86
CA GLU A 380 -31.01 28.76 0.21
C GLU A 380 -31.10 27.55 1.16
N LEU A 381 -31.03 26.32 0.61
CA LEU A 381 -31.02 25.08 1.40
C LEU A 381 -29.73 24.98 2.23
N VAL A 382 -28.57 25.30 1.64
CA VAL A 382 -27.29 25.32 2.35
C VAL A 382 -27.31 26.34 3.49
N ALA A 383 -27.81 27.54 3.26
CA ALA A 383 -27.94 28.57 4.28
C ALA A 383 -28.91 28.13 5.42
N SER A 384 -30.03 27.53 5.08
CA SER A 384 -31.02 26.99 6.03
C SER A 384 -30.43 25.85 6.88
N LEU A 385 -29.70 24.93 6.27
CA LEU A 385 -29.04 23.83 6.99
C LEU A 385 -27.98 24.34 7.96
N LYS A 386 -27.13 25.28 7.53
CA LYS A 386 -26.12 25.90 8.40
C LYS A 386 -26.74 26.66 9.57
N SER A 387 -27.81 27.45 9.33
CA SER A 387 -28.46 28.22 10.38
C SER A 387 -29.27 27.36 11.37
N SER A 388 -29.74 26.20 10.95
CA SER A 388 -30.56 25.29 11.79
C SER A 388 -29.71 24.38 12.70
N GLY A 389 -28.36 24.44 12.64
CA GLY A 389 -27.48 23.56 13.40
C GLY A 389 -27.56 22.08 13.00
N LYS A 390 -28.15 21.78 11.83
CA LYS A 390 -28.27 20.41 11.31
C LYS A 390 -27.02 19.91 10.58
N VAL A 391 -26.08 20.80 10.29
CA VAL A 391 -24.77 20.43 9.73
C VAL A 391 -23.85 20.06 10.89
N LEU A 392 -23.53 18.77 11.05
CA LEU A 392 -22.68 18.25 12.12
C LEU A 392 -21.21 18.33 11.76
N ALA A 393 -20.85 18.15 10.47
CA ALA A 393 -19.50 18.23 9.96
C ALA A 393 -19.47 18.74 8.52
N THR A 394 -18.32 19.25 8.10
CA THR A 394 -18.05 19.61 6.71
C THR A 394 -16.70 19.04 6.33
N GLY A 395 -16.55 18.62 5.07
CA GLY A 395 -15.32 18.01 4.58
C GLY A 395 -15.24 18.08 3.05
N GLN A 396 -14.16 17.54 2.51
CA GLN A 396 -13.98 17.35 1.08
C GLN A 396 -14.69 16.05 0.66
N ALA A 397 -15.47 16.09 -0.41
CA ALA A 397 -16.07 14.89 -0.97
C ALA A 397 -15.01 14.04 -1.66
N VAL A 398 -15.01 12.74 -1.35
CA VAL A 398 -14.22 11.72 -2.05
C VAL A 398 -15.20 10.77 -2.72
N GLY A 399 -15.06 10.58 -4.04
CA GLY A 399 -16.00 9.77 -4.82
C GLY A 399 -17.27 10.52 -5.28
N LYS A 400 -18.12 9.79 -6.03
CA LYS A 400 -19.25 10.36 -6.81
C LYS A 400 -20.63 10.02 -6.23
N ARG A 401 -20.70 9.33 -5.09
CA ARG A 401 -21.98 8.87 -4.51
C ARG A 401 -22.35 9.64 -3.26
N ILE A 402 -23.65 9.79 -3.04
CA ILE A 402 -24.22 10.34 -1.81
C ILE A 402 -24.91 9.18 -1.09
N GLY A 403 -24.51 8.92 0.16
CA GLY A 403 -25.10 7.91 1.01
C GLY A 403 -25.97 8.54 2.10
N SER A 404 -26.98 7.79 2.55
CA SER A 404 -27.78 8.14 3.73
C SER A 404 -28.11 6.87 4.49
N GLY A 405 -28.09 6.93 5.83
CA GLY A 405 -28.36 5.78 6.69
C GLY A 405 -28.18 6.11 8.16
N LYS A 406 -28.24 5.11 9.02
CA LYS A 406 -27.89 5.23 10.43
C LYS A 406 -26.41 5.42 10.60
N VAL A 407 -26.00 6.35 11.44
CA VAL A 407 -24.59 6.59 11.70
C VAL A 407 -24.06 5.55 12.69
N ARG A 408 -22.96 4.90 12.32
CA ARG A 408 -22.15 4.02 13.16
C ARG A 408 -20.78 4.63 13.35
N LEU A 409 -20.44 4.89 14.60
CA LEU A 409 -19.15 5.48 14.97
C LEU A 409 -18.23 4.41 15.51
N TYR A 410 -17.06 4.29 14.91
CA TYR A 410 -15.97 3.43 15.35
C TYR A 410 -14.64 4.19 15.33
N LYS A 411 -13.74 3.85 16.22
CA LYS A 411 -12.40 4.42 16.22
C LYS A 411 -11.49 3.75 15.18
N ASN A 412 -11.58 2.43 15.11
CA ASN A 412 -10.77 1.59 14.23
C ASN A 412 -11.54 0.30 13.90
N TYR A 413 -10.97 -0.53 13.02
CA TYR A 413 -11.54 -1.79 12.60
C TYR A 413 -11.60 -2.83 13.73
N GLU A 414 -10.63 -2.84 14.64
CA GLU A 414 -10.58 -3.74 15.79
C GLU A 414 -11.83 -3.60 16.68
N GLU A 415 -12.31 -2.35 16.87
CA GLU A 415 -13.53 -2.11 17.64
C GLU A 415 -14.76 -2.79 17.00
N VAL A 416 -14.80 -2.88 15.67
CA VAL A 416 -15.88 -3.60 14.96
C VAL A 416 -15.81 -5.10 15.26
N LEU A 417 -14.61 -5.68 15.18
CA LEU A 417 -14.39 -7.10 15.48
C LEU A 417 -14.74 -7.43 16.94
N GLU A 418 -14.36 -6.58 17.88
CA GLU A 418 -14.72 -6.73 19.29
C GLU A 418 -16.25 -6.72 19.50
N ARG A 419 -16.94 -5.76 18.90
CA ARG A 419 -18.41 -5.68 18.98
C ARG A 419 -19.08 -6.89 18.32
N ARG A 420 -18.56 -7.38 17.19
CA ARG A 420 -19.05 -8.60 16.54
C ARG A 420 -18.88 -9.84 17.43
N ARG A 421 -17.74 -10.00 18.10
CA ARG A 421 -17.50 -11.08 19.06
C ARG A 421 -18.49 -11.01 20.22
N ALA A 422 -18.60 -9.86 20.85
CA ALA A 422 -19.55 -9.65 21.97
C ALA A 422 -21.02 -9.91 21.56
N MET A 423 -21.40 -9.53 20.34
CA MET A 423 -22.73 -9.83 19.80
C MET A 423 -22.93 -11.33 19.56
N LYS A 424 -21.95 -12.02 18.98
CA LYS A 424 -21.98 -13.47 18.73
C LYS A 424 -22.13 -14.25 20.04
N ASP A 425 -21.38 -13.87 21.08
CA ASP A 425 -21.44 -14.48 22.41
C ASP A 425 -22.83 -14.30 23.04
N ARG A 426 -23.42 -13.10 23.01
CA ARG A 426 -24.77 -12.85 23.52
C ARG A 426 -25.85 -13.66 22.78
N LEU A 427 -25.75 -13.78 21.46
CA LEU A 427 -26.68 -14.59 20.67
C LEU A 427 -26.54 -16.07 21.04
N ALA A 428 -25.31 -16.56 21.28
CA ALA A 428 -25.05 -17.94 21.76
C ALA A 428 -25.64 -18.17 23.16
N ASP A 429 -25.66 -17.14 24.03
CA ASP A 429 -26.29 -17.17 25.36
C ASP A 429 -27.82 -17.03 25.29
N GLY A 430 -28.42 -16.97 24.10
CA GLY A 430 -29.87 -16.94 23.88
C GLY A 430 -30.50 -15.54 23.93
N VAL A 431 -29.73 -14.47 23.98
CA VAL A 431 -30.24 -13.09 23.85
C VAL A 431 -30.71 -12.87 22.41
N LYS A 432 -31.92 -12.34 22.23
CA LYS A 432 -32.42 -12.05 20.88
C LYS A 432 -31.78 -10.81 20.31
N SER A 433 -31.54 -10.80 19.00
CA SER A 433 -30.94 -9.63 18.29
C SER A 433 -31.68 -8.33 18.55
N GLU A 434 -33.00 -8.39 18.72
CA GLU A 434 -33.87 -7.22 19.01
C GLU A 434 -33.63 -6.65 20.41
N GLU A 435 -33.11 -7.43 21.35
CA GLU A 435 -32.83 -7.07 22.73
C GLU A 435 -31.42 -6.44 22.89
N ILE A 436 -30.58 -6.52 21.85
CA ILE A 436 -29.26 -5.90 21.85
C ILE A 436 -29.43 -4.39 21.66
N PRO A 437 -28.89 -3.55 22.58
CA PRO A 437 -28.97 -2.10 22.47
C PRO A 437 -28.43 -1.59 21.13
N GLU A 438 -29.09 -0.58 20.56
CA GLU A 438 -28.71 -0.01 19.25
C GLU A 438 -27.25 0.45 19.21
N ALA A 439 -26.71 0.96 20.32
CA ALA A 439 -25.32 1.40 20.44
C ALA A 439 -24.28 0.25 20.38
N GLU A 440 -24.74 -0.99 20.63
CA GLU A 440 -23.91 -2.19 20.66
C GLU A 440 -24.06 -3.04 19.37
N ARG A 441 -25.00 -2.65 18.50
CA ARG A 441 -25.18 -3.32 17.21
C ARG A 441 -24.02 -3.04 16.28
N VAL A 442 -23.72 -4.02 15.47
CA VAL A 442 -22.65 -3.96 14.49
C VAL A 442 -23.08 -3.15 13.26
N PHE A 443 -22.12 -2.74 12.46
CA PHE A 443 -22.33 -2.12 11.15
C PHE A 443 -23.03 -3.09 10.20
N GLU A 444 -24.10 -2.63 9.55
CA GLU A 444 -24.95 -3.41 8.65
C GLU A 444 -25.12 -2.68 7.32
N GLN A 445 -25.54 -3.41 6.29
CA GLN A 445 -25.81 -2.81 4.99
C GLN A 445 -26.84 -1.69 5.09
N GLY A 446 -26.51 -0.51 4.56
CA GLY A 446 -27.34 0.69 4.61
C GLY A 446 -27.01 1.63 5.78
N ASP A 447 -26.07 1.27 6.66
CA ASP A 447 -25.54 2.18 7.67
C ASP A 447 -24.50 3.15 7.06
N VAL A 448 -24.21 4.24 7.75
CA VAL A 448 -23.17 5.21 7.41
C VAL A 448 -22.03 5.08 8.41
N LEU A 449 -20.90 4.61 7.95
CA LEU A 449 -19.68 4.54 8.76
C LEU A 449 -19.12 5.94 9.01
N VAL A 450 -18.80 6.24 10.26
CA VAL A 450 -18.06 7.42 10.68
C VAL A 450 -16.87 6.96 11.52
N THR A 451 -15.68 7.27 11.04
CA THR A 451 -14.42 6.95 11.70
C THR A 451 -13.41 8.07 11.48
N GLU A 452 -12.31 8.09 12.21
CA GLU A 452 -11.24 9.08 12.01
C GLU A 452 -10.60 8.93 10.63
N MET A 453 -10.40 7.68 10.19
CA MET A 453 -9.82 7.35 8.87
C MET A 453 -10.25 5.95 8.47
N THR A 454 -10.59 5.77 7.19
CA THR A 454 -10.74 4.44 6.58
C THR A 454 -9.40 3.98 6.04
N THR A 455 -8.79 3.00 6.69
CA THR A 455 -7.61 2.27 6.19
C THR A 455 -8.05 1.10 5.30
N PRO A 456 -7.16 0.45 4.55
CA PRO A 456 -7.49 -0.76 3.80
C PRO A 456 -8.09 -1.89 4.66
N ASP A 457 -7.82 -1.89 5.98
CA ASP A 457 -8.39 -2.88 6.90
C ASP A 457 -9.94 -2.83 7.02
N TRP A 458 -10.57 -1.75 6.55
CA TRP A 458 -12.02 -1.64 6.48
C TRP A 458 -12.65 -2.35 5.27
N GLU A 459 -11.83 -2.80 4.30
CA GLU A 459 -12.30 -3.49 3.08
C GLU A 459 -13.31 -4.61 3.38
N PRO A 460 -13.07 -5.50 4.38
CA PRO A 460 -14.00 -6.59 4.69
C PRO A 460 -15.39 -6.16 5.14
N LEU A 461 -15.62 -4.86 5.36
CA LEU A 461 -16.90 -4.28 5.78
C LEU A 461 -17.56 -3.40 4.72
N MET A 462 -16.86 -3.02 3.67
CA MET A 462 -17.33 -2.09 2.64
C MET A 462 -17.74 -2.77 1.36
#